data_b4ccca78d2c521663419378d42271c86
#
_entry.id   b4ccca78d2c521663419378d42271c86
#
_cell.length_a   1.000
_cell.length_b   1.000
_cell.length_c   1.000
_cell.angle_alpha   90.00
_cell.angle_beta   90.00
_cell.angle_gamma   90.00
#
_symmetry.space_group_name_H-M   'P 1'
#
loop_
_entity.id
_entity.type
_entity.pdbx_description
1 polymer ?
#
loop_
_entity_poly.entity_id
_entity_poly.type
_entity_poly.pdbx_seq_one_letter_code
_entity_poly.pdbx_strand_id
1 'polypeptide(L)'
;MEMKATTIIAVKKGDSTVIAGDGQVTAGQSIIMKGNAVKVRRLYNGKVITGFAGSVADAFTLSEKFEEMLQKYSGNLMRSAIALAQQWRGDKALRQLEAMMIVADKNDLLLIDGSGNVIQPENGVCAI
;
A
#
# COMPACT_ATOMS: atom_id res chain seq x y z
N MET A 1 -19.17 9.20 17.39
CA MET A 1 -17.86 8.73 16.93
C MET A 1 -17.96 8.28 15.48
N GLU A 2 -17.17 8.84 14.66
CA GLU A 2 -17.14 8.43 13.28
C GLU A 2 -16.23 7.22 13.12
N MET A 3 -16.78 6.15 12.59
CA MET A 3 -15.99 4.98 12.26
C MET A 3 -15.52 5.08 10.81
N LYS A 4 -14.24 5.28 10.65
CA LYS A 4 -13.63 5.23 9.32
C LYS A 4 -13.17 3.83 9.05
N ALA A 5 -14.11 2.92 8.97
CA ALA A 5 -13.80 1.55 8.61
C ALA A 5 -13.55 1.51 7.11
N THR A 6 -12.30 1.62 6.71
CA THR A 6 -11.91 1.38 5.34
C THR A 6 -11.39 -0.04 5.26
N THR A 7 -12.00 -0.85 4.41
CA THR A 7 -11.53 -2.19 4.17
C THR A 7 -10.80 -2.22 2.84
N ILE A 8 -9.57 -2.65 2.87
CA ILE A 8 -8.77 -2.88 1.68
C ILE A 8 -8.47 -4.37 1.62
N ILE A 9 -8.74 -4.96 0.48
CA ILE A 9 -8.50 -6.38 0.24
C ILE A 9 -7.56 -6.53 -0.94
N ALA A 10 -6.52 -7.33 -0.77
CA ALA A 10 -5.59 -7.66 -1.84
C ALA A 10 -5.53 -9.16 -2.04
N VAL A 11 -5.55 -9.57 -3.29
CA VAL A 11 -5.43 -10.99 -3.66
C VAL A 11 -4.40 -11.09 -4.78
N LYS A 12 -3.41 -11.94 -4.57
CA LYS A 12 -2.38 -12.24 -5.56
C LYS A 12 -2.49 -13.70 -5.97
N LYS A 13 -2.57 -13.93 -7.27
CA LYS A 13 -2.57 -15.28 -7.84
C LYS A 13 -1.71 -15.29 -9.09
N GLY A 14 -0.59 -16.02 -9.03
CA GLY A 14 0.40 -16.00 -10.10
C GLY A 14 0.99 -14.61 -10.27
N ASP A 15 0.97 -14.08 -11.48
CA ASP A 15 1.47 -12.74 -11.78
C ASP A 15 0.41 -11.66 -11.64
N SER A 16 -0.81 -12.04 -11.29
CA SER A 16 -1.93 -11.11 -11.20
C SER A 16 -2.20 -10.73 -9.76
N THR A 17 -2.39 -9.44 -9.53
CA THR A 17 -2.76 -8.93 -8.22
C THR A 17 -3.92 -7.96 -8.36
N VAL A 18 -4.90 -8.10 -7.49
CA VAL A 18 -6.04 -7.20 -7.40
C VAL A 18 -6.04 -6.56 -6.02
N ILE A 19 -6.15 -5.25 -5.97
CA ILE A 19 -6.40 -4.54 -4.73
C ILE A 19 -7.71 -3.80 -4.89
N ALA A 20 -8.61 -4.00 -3.95
CA ALA A 20 -9.92 -3.38 -3.93
C ALA A 20 -10.15 -2.69 -2.61
N GLY A 21 -10.73 -1.53 -2.67
CA GLY A 21 -11.11 -0.76 -1.48
C GLY A 21 -12.45 -0.10 -1.73
N ASP A 22 -12.87 0.68 -0.77
CA ASP A 22 -14.15 1.36 -0.84
C ASP A 22 -14.18 2.31 -2.03
N GLY A 23 -14.99 2.01 -3.03
CA GLY A 23 -15.15 2.80 -4.23
C GLY A 23 -14.01 2.69 -5.25
N GLN A 24 -13.04 1.81 -5.04
CA GLN A 24 -11.90 1.65 -5.94
C GLN A 24 -11.52 0.20 -6.14
N VAL A 25 -11.14 -0.12 -7.36
CA VAL A 25 -10.57 -1.44 -7.70
C VAL A 25 -9.39 -1.22 -8.62
N THR A 26 -8.30 -1.89 -8.35
CA THR A 26 -7.16 -1.92 -9.26
C THR A 26 -6.75 -3.37 -9.52
N ALA A 27 -6.60 -3.72 -10.78
CA ALA A 27 -6.26 -5.08 -11.19
C ALA A 27 -5.36 -5.01 -12.42
N GLY A 28 -4.23 -5.72 -12.37
CA GLY A 28 -3.30 -5.72 -13.47
C GLY A 28 -2.94 -4.32 -13.93
N GLN A 29 -3.33 -3.96 -15.16
CA GLN A 29 -3.04 -2.65 -15.75
C GLN A 29 -4.16 -1.63 -15.57
N SER A 30 -5.29 -2.01 -14.97
CA SER A 30 -6.48 -1.16 -14.90
C SER A 30 -6.70 -0.60 -13.51
N ILE A 31 -7.17 0.64 -13.45
CA ILE A 31 -7.69 1.24 -12.23
C ILE A 31 -9.13 1.63 -12.50
N ILE A 32 -10.04 1.14 -11.67
CA ILE A 32 -11.44 1.53 -11.72
C ILE A 32 -11.72 2.35 -10.47
N MET A 33 -12.08 3.62 -10.66
CA MET A 33 -12.35 4.52 -9.56
C MET A 33 -13.81 4.90 -9.54
N LYS A 34 -14.42 4.83 -8.35
CA LYS A 34 -15.77 5.30 -8.10
C LYS A 34 -15.74 6.19 -6.87
N GLY A 35 -16.34 7.37 -6.97
CA GLY A 35 -16.34 8.32 -5.88
C GLY A 35 -14.99 9.02 -5.72
N ASN A 36 -14.74 9.56 -4.54
CA ASN A 36 -13.58 10.41 -4.26
C ASN A 36 -12.51 9.75 -3.41
N ALA A 37 -12.66 8.47 -3.12
CA ALA A 37 -11.67 7.78 -2.30
C ALA A 37 -10.43 7.47 -3.12
N VAL A 38 -9.25 7.84 -2.62
CA VAL A 38 -7.99 7.65 -3.32
C VAL A 38 -7.09 6.77 -2.44
N LYS A 39 -7.63 5.64 -2.02
CA LYS A 39 -6.92 4.73 -1.12
C LYS A 39 -6.29 3.54 -1.83
N VAL A 40 -6.55 3.39 -3.12
CA VAL A 40 -5.90 2.42 -3.98
C VAL A 40 -5.22 3.18 -5.10
N ARG A 41 -3.93 2.94 -5.31
CA ARG A 41 -3.12 3.72 -6.25
C ARG A 41 -2.11 2.88 -6.98
N ARG A 42 -1.68 3.39 -8.13
CA ARG A 42 -0.53 2.87 -8.85
C ARG A 42 0.68 3.77 -8.61
N LEU A 43 1.82 3.16 -8.38
CA LEU A 43 3.10 3.83 -8.21
C LEU A 43 4.12 3.26 -9.19
N TYR A 44 5.25 3.94 -9.30
CA TYR A 44 6.40 3.49 -10.08
C TYR A 44 6.02 3.13 -11.51
N ASN A 45 5.45 4.11 -12.22
CA ASN A 45 5.01 3.96 -13.62
C ASN A 45 4.02 2.80 -13.81
N GLY A 46 3.15 2.58 -12.82
CA GLY A 46 2.13 1.56 -12.89
C GLY A 46 2.57 0.14 -12.53
N LYS A 47 3.84 -0.03 -12.19
CA LYS A 47 4.38 -1.37 -11.88
C LYS A 47 4.07 -1.84 -10.46
N VAL A 48 3.71 -0.92 -9.58
CA VAL A 48 3.39 -1.21 -8.18
C VAL A 48 1.99 -0.70 -7.89
N ILE A 49 1.20 -1.50 -7.19
CA ILE A 49 -0.12 -1.08 -6.72
C ILE A 49 -0.12 -1.05 -5.20
N THR A 50 -0.85 -0.10 -4.65
CA THR A 50 -0.94 0.07 -3.20
C THR A 50 -2.37 0.25 -2.74
N GLY A 51 -2.62 -0.15 -1.49
CA GLY A 51 -3.87 0.12 -0.82
C GLY A 51 -3.61 0.61 0.59
N PHE A 52 -4.45 1.51 1.08
CA PHE A 52 -4.29 2.13 2.40
C PHE A 52 -5.55 1.99 3.22
N ALA A 53 -5.39 1.63 4.47
CA ALA A 53 -6.42 1.79 5.48
C ALA A 53 -5.97 2.93 6.39
N GLY A 54 -6.78 3.97 6.49
CA GLY A 54 -6.45 5.20 7.22
C GLY A 54 -7.02 6.42 6.52
N SER A 55 -6.55 7.61 6.88
CA SER A 55 -7.03 8.84 6.25
C SER A 55 -6.43 9.03 4.85
N VAL A 56 -7.14 9.83 4.02
CA VAL A 56 -6.65 10.17 2.68
C VAL A 56 -5.33 10.95 2.75
N ALA A 57 -5.20 11.86 3.73
CA ALA A 57 -3.97 12.62 3.90
C ALA A 57 -2.78 11.71 4.24
N ASP A 58 -2.99 10.73 5.10
CA ASP A 58 -1.95 9.75 5.45
C ASP A 58 -1.58 8.90 4.25
N ALA A 59 -2.57 8.52 3.46
CA ALA A 59 -2.35 7.75 2.24
C ALA A 59 -1.46 8.52 1.25
N PHE A 60 -1.70 9.83 1.09
CA PHE A 60 -0.86 10.67 0.24
C PHE A 60 0.58 10.72 0.73
N THR A 61 0.77 10.97 2.01
CA THR A 61 2.11 11.05 2.60
C THR A 61 2.88 9.75 2.41
N LEU A 62 2.24 8.63 2.72
CA LEU A 62 2.88 7.32 2.60
C LEU A 62 3.15 6.94 1.14
N SER A 63 2.24 7.31 0.23
CA SER A 63 2.45 7.08 -1.20
C SER A 63 3.69 7.80 -1.71
N GLU A 64 3.85 9.06 -1.34
CA GLU A 64 5.02 9.84 -1.76
C GLU A 64 6.31 9.24 -1.22
N LYS A 65 6.30 8.85 0.05
CA LYS A 65 7.46 8.23 0.67
C LYS A 65 7.81 6.89 0.03
N PHE A 66 6.80 6.10 -0.28
CA PHE A 66 7.04 4.81 -0.91
C PHE A 66 7.55 4.97 -2.34
N GLU A 67 7.00 5.93 -3.08
CA GLU A 67 7.51 6.25 -4.43
C GLU A 67 9.00 6.64 -4.38
N GLU A 68 9.40 7.45 -3.40
CA GLU A 68 10.81 7.79 -3.20
C GLU A 68 11.67 6.55 -2.99
N MET A 69 11.20 5.61 -2.18
CA MET A 69 11.93 4.37 -1.92
C MET A 69 12.01 3.48 -3.16
N LEU A 70 10.92 3.39 -3.92
CA LEU A 70 10.92 2.63 -5.18
C LEU A 70 11.92 3.19 -6.18
N GLN A 71 12.01 4.51 -6.29
CA GLN A 71 13.00 5.14 -7.16
C GLN A 71 14.42 4.87 -6.66
N LYS A 72 14.63 5.00 -5.35
CA LYS A 72 15.95 4.79 -4.75
C LYS A 72 16.46 3.35 -4.94
N TYR A 73 15.57 2.37 -4.83
CA TYR A 73 15.95 0.96 -4.89
C TYR A 73 15.55 0.29 -6.21
N SER A 74 15.34 1.09 -7.25
CA SER A 74 15.11 0.61 -8.61
C SER A 74 13.95 -0.38 -8.73
N GLY A 75 12.87 -0.11 -8.00
CA GLY A 75 11.66 -0.91 -8.06
C GLY A 75 11.67 -2.19 -7.23
N ASN A 76 12.70 -2.40 -6.42
CA ASN A 76 12.73 -3.57 -5.53
C ASN A 76 11.70 -3.38 -4.42
N LEU A 77 10.59 -4.12 -4.49
CA LEU A 77 9.45 -3.93 -3.61
C LEU A 77 9.79 -4.22 -2.15
N MET A 78 10.41 -5.35 -1.88
CA MET A 78 10.75 -5.74 -0.50
C MET A 78 11.71 -4.75 0.14
N ARG A 79 12.74 -4.36 -0.58
CA ARG A 79 13.73 -3.41 -0.06
C ARG A 79 13.09 -2.03 0.19
N SER A 80 12.25 -1.60 -0.72
CA SER A 80 11.52 -0.34 -0.58
C SER A 80 10.56 -0.39 0.62
N ALA A 81 9.88 -1.51 0.81
CA ALA A 81 8.96 -1.71 1.93
C ALA A 81 9.70 -1.70 3.27
N ILE A 82 10.84 -2.37 3.36
CA ILE A 82 11.65 -2.38 4.57
C ILE A 82 12.15 -0.96 4.89
N ALA A 83 12.64 -0.24 3.89
CA ALA A 83 13.12 1.12 4.07
C ALA A 83 12.00 2.05 4.55
N LEU A 84 10.81 1.94 3.96
CA LEU A 84 9.66 2.73 4.40
C LEU A 84 9.25 2.38 5.84
N ALA A 85 9.20 1.09 6.17
CA ALA A 85 8.83 0.65 7.51
C ALA A 85 9.80 1.21 8.57
N GLN A 86 11.08 1.21 8.28
CA GLN A 86 12.10 1.77 9.18
C GLN A 86 11.93 3.28 9.35
N GLN A 87 11.68 3.99 8.25
CA GLN A 87 11.45 5.43 8.30
C GLN A 87 10.16 5.74 9.06
N TRP A 88 9.11 4.99 8.81
CA TRP A 88 7.82 5.16 9.48
C TRP A 88 7.96 5.00 10.99
N ARG A 89 8.65 3.95 11.42
CA ARG A 89 8.88 3.69 12.83
C ARG A 89 9.76 4.76 13.50
N GLY A 90 10.76 5.26 12.79
CA GLY A 90 11.78 6.16 13.35
C GLY A 90 11.43 7.63 13.30
N ASP A 91 10.50 8.04 12.45
CA ASP A 91 10.16 9.45 12.23
C ASP A 91 8.96 9.83 13.10
N LYS A 92 9.12 10.87 13.93
CA LYS A 92 8.05 11.30 14.83
C LYS A 92 6.78 11.69 14.10
N ALA A 93 6.90 12.37 12.99
CA ALA A 93 5.73 12.77 12.19
C ALA A 93 5.03 11.56 11.60
N LEU A 94 5.79 10.63 11.03
CA LEU A 94 5.22 9.43 10.42
C LEU A 94 4.63 8.47 11.45
N ARG A 95 5.23 8.35 12.63
CA ARG A 95 4.71 7.47 13.68
C ARG A 95 3.32 7.84 14.17
N GLN A 96 2.92 9.10 13.97
CA GLN A 96 1.58 9.55 14.35
C GLN A 96 0.52 9.15 13.33
N LEU A 97 0.92 8.65 12.18
CA LEU A 97 -0.02 8.21 11.16
C LEU A 97 -0.61 6.86 11.55
N GLU A 98 -1.92 6.84 11.75
CA GLU A 98 -2.65 5.61 12.02
C GLU A 98 -3.13 5.02 10.71
N ALA A 99 -2.27 4.23 10.09
CA ALA A 99 -2.55 3.65 8.80
C ALA A 99 -1.88 2.29 8.66
N MET A 100 -2.40 1.51 7.74
CA MET A 100 -1.76 0.29 7.27
C MET A 100 -1.71 0.36 5.75
N MET A 101 -0.71 -0.26 5.15
CA MET A 101 -0.47 -0.16 3.73
C MET A 101 -0.19 -1.53 3.14
N ILE A 102 -0.86 -1.82 2.04
CA ILE A 102 -0.56 -3.01 1.23
C ILE A 102 0.14 -2.54 -0.03
N VAL A 103 1.22 -3.22 -0.40
CA VAL A 103 1.94 -2.94 -1.64
C VAL A 103 2.14 -4.24 -2.41
N ALA A 104 2.04 -4.16 -3.72
CA ALA A 104 2.20 -5.34 -4.56
C ALA A 104 2.78 -5.00 -5.92
N ASP A 105 3.57 -5.92 -6.45
CA ASP A 105 3.99 -5.91 -7.84
C ASP A 105 3.72 -7.30 -8.44
N LYS A 106 4.29 -7.58 -9.60
CA LYS A 106 4.07 -8.89 -10.25
C LYS A 106 4.64 -10.07 -9.45
N ASN A 107 5.58 -9.81 -8.53
CA ASN A 107 6.27 -10.86 -7.79
C ASN A 107 5.81 -11.00 -6.34
N ASP A 108 5.50 -9.89 -5.67
CA ASP A 108 5.29 -9.88 -4.23
C ASP A 108 4.02 -9.14 -3.82
N LEU A 109 3.50 -9.53 -2.65
CA LEU A 109 2.41 -8.86 -1.95
C LEU A 109 2.86 -8.68 -0.50
N LEU A 110 2.89 -7.43 -0.02
CA LEU A 110 3.42 -7.11 1.30
C LEU A 110 2.48 -6.20 2.07
N LEU A 111 2.41 -6.40 3.38
CA LEU A 111 1.71 -5.52 4.31
C LEU A 111 2.74 -4.74 5.12
N ILE A 112 2.58 -3.44 5.21
CA ILE A 112 3.48 -2.54 5.94
C ILE A 112 2.68 -1.79 7.00
N ASP A 113 3.20 -1.68 8.21
CA ASP A 113 2.57 -0.88 9.26
C ASP A 113 3.55 0.07 9.95
N GLY A 114 3.01 0.95 10.78
CA GLY A 114 3.79 1.98 11.44
C GLY A 114 4.66 1.48 12.60
N SER A 115 4.52 0.23 12.98
CA SER A 115 5.39 -0.40 13.98
C SER A 115 6.70 -0.90 13.39
N GLY A 116 6.88 -0.75 12.09
CA GLY A 116 8.07 -1.20 11.39
C GLY A 116 7.97 -2.61 10.83
N ASN A 117 6.77 -3.17 10.82
CA ASN A 117 6.57 -4.52 10.31
C ASN A 117 6.38 -4.53 8.80
N VAL A 118 7.00 -5.52 8.15
CA VAL A 118 6.73 -5.87 6.76
C VAL A 118 6.37 -7.35 6.75
N ILE A 119 5.14 -7.64 6.35
CA ILE A 119 4.59 -9.00 6.40
C ILE A 119 4.28 -9.46 4.99
N GLN A 120 4.72 -10.66 4.65
CA GLN A 120 4.37 -11.29 3.38
C GLN A 120 3.29 -12.34 3.64
N PRO A 121 2.05 -12.13 3.19
CA PRO A 121 0.97 -13.10 3.40
C PRO A 121 1.25 -14.41 2.67
N GLU A 122 1.15 -15.54 3.37
CA GLU A 122 1.48 -16.84 2.80
C GLU A 122 0.55 -17.27 1.67
N ASN A 123 -0.72 -16.93 1.75
CA ASN A 123 -1.72 -17.40 0.80
C ASN A 123 -2.02 -16.38 -0.31
N GLY A 124 -1.23 -15.31 -0.41
CA GLY A 124 -1.49 -14.28 -1.40
C GLY A 124 -2.78 -13.50 -1.15
N VAL A 125 -3.30 -13.51 0.07
CA VAL A 125 -4.50 -12.76 0.45
C VAL A 125 -4.19 -11.91 1.67
N CYS A 126 -4.57 -10.64 1.60
CA CYS A 126 -4.35 -9.69 2.68
C CYS A 126 -5.55 -8.75 2.77
N ALA A 127 -5.95 -8.42 3.99
CA ALA A 127 -7.03 -7.44 4.23
C ALA A 127 -6.64 -6.53 5.39
N ILE A 128 -6.97 -5.26 5.24
CA ILE A 128 -6.70 -4.25 6.28
C ILE A 128 -7.84 -3.28 6.43
#